data_570937dfe3ac5af905550e9912e98571
#
_entry.id   570937dfe3ac5af905550e9912e98571
#
_cell.length_a   1.000
_cell.length_b   1.000
_cell.length_c   1.000
_cell.angle_alpha   90.00
_cell.angle_beta   90.00
_cell.angle_gamma   90.00
#
_symmetry.space_group_name_H-M   'P 1'
#
loop_
_entity.id
_entity.type
_entity.pdbx_description
1 polymer ?
#
loop_
_entity_poly.entity_id
_entity_poly.type
_entity_poly.pdbx_seq_one_letter_code
_entity_poly.pdbx_strand_id
1 'polypeptide(L)'
;LFRDHFSRGASIVNIASTRASMSQKDTESYSAAKGALTSLTHALAMSLSPFGVRVNSISPGWIDTGGFGVLSPEDAFQHPSGRVGSPEDIVKAVFFLCGSSFVNAENLVIDGGMSRMMVYHGDEGWSFHPEQPDSVPS
;
A
#
# COMPACT_ATOMS: atom_id res chain seq x y z
N LEU A 1 -17.25 15.66 14.55
CA LEU A 1 -18.20 14.58 14.38
C LEU A 1 -17.93 13.43 15.36
N PHE A 2 -16.84 12.68 15.22
CA PHE A 2 -16.48 11.63 16.19
C PHE A 2 -15.28 11.98 17.09
N ARG A 3 -14.63 13.12 16.84
CA ARG A 3 -13.38 13.52 17.52
C ARG A 3 -13.48 13.50 19.04
N ASP A 4 -14.63 13.89 19.58
CA ASP A 4 -14.85 14.01 21.02
C ASP A 4 -15.05 12.64 21.71
N HIS A 5 -15.12 11.56 20.90
CA HIS A 5 -15.24 10.19 21.39
C HIS A 5 -13.90 9.43 21.40
N PHE A 6 -12.84 10.01 20.85
CA PHE A 6 -11.52 9.39 20.91
C PHE A 6 -10.87 9.58 22.28
N SER A 7 -10.36 8.51 22.86
CA SER A 7 -9.50 8.58 24.04
C SER A 7 -8.14 9.18 23.65
N ARG A 8 -7.52 9.92 24.56
CA ARG A 8 -6.13 10.34 24.37
C ARG A 8 -5.24 9.12 24.19
N GLY A 9 -4.35 9.18 23.19
CA GLY A 9 -3.51 8.07 22.81
C GLY A 9 -4.13 7.12 21.79
N ALA A 10 -5.38 7.36 21.34
CA ALA A 10 -5.99 6.58 20.29
C ALA A 10 -5.15 6.61 19.01
N SER A 11 -5.21 5.50 18.24
CA SER A 11 -4.52 5.34 16.97
C SER A 11 -5.52 4.94 15.89
N ILE A 12 -5.51 5.66 14.79
CA ILE A 12 -6.24 5.31 13.56
C ILE A 12 -5.22 4.78 12.55
N VAL A 13 -5.51 3.64 11.95
CA VAL A 13 -4.69 3.05 10.90
C VAL A 13 -5.55 2.87 9.64
N ASN A 14 -5.26 3.64 8.61
CA ASN A 14 -5.91 3.52 7.31
C ASN A 14 -5.21 2.43 6.48
N ILE A 15 -5.98 1.56 5.85
CA ILE A 15 -5.42 0.54 4.94
C ILE A 15 -5.49 1.07 3.50
N ALA A 16 -4.37 1.61 3.05
CA ALA A 16 -4.19 2.11 1.69
C ALA A 16 -3.76 0.97 0.73
N SER A 17 -2.77 1.18 -0.09
CA SER A 17 -2.15 0.20 -1.00
C SER A 17 -0.88 0.80 -1.58
N THR A 18 0.06 -0.03 -2.04
CA THR A 18 1.16 0.42 -2.91
C THR A 18 0.66 1.13 -4.17
N ARG A 19 -0.57 0.85 -4.59
CA ARG A 19 -1.24 1.55 -5.70
C ARG A 19 -1.57 3.02 -5.42
N ALA A 20 -1.31 3.51 -4.23
CA ALA A 20 -1.31 4.94 -3.95
C ALA A 20 -0.15 5.68 -4.64
N SER A 21 0.94 4.98 -4.96
CA SER A 21 2.18 5.53 -5.53
C SER A 21 2.65 4.83 -6.81
N MET A 22 2.04 3.71 -7.18
CA MET A 22 2.33 2.96 -8.41
C MET A 22 1.04 2.37 -8.97
N SER A 23 0.98 2.10 -10.28
CA SER A 23 -0.26 1.70 -10.92
C SER A 23 -0.06 0.60 -11.96
N GLN A 24 -1.13 -0.11 -12.23
CA GLN A 24 -1.30 -0.91 -13.45
C GLN A 24 -2.23 -0.14 -14.39
N LYS A 25 -2.18 -0.47 -15.66
CA LYS A 25 -3.11 0.04 -16.66
C LYS A 25 -4.56 -0.23 -16.24
N ASP A 26 -5.47 0.68 -16.54
CA ASP A 26 -6.92 0.57 -16.30
C ASP A 26 -7.32 0.43 -14.80
N THR A 27 -6.55 1.08 -13.91
CA THR A 27 -6.80 1.04 -12.46
C THR A 27 -6.88 2.43 -11.81
N GLU A 28 -7.26 3.46 -12.57
CA GLU A 28 -7.26 4.86 -12.14
C GLU A 28 -8.15 5.09 -10.92
N SER A 29 -9.35 4.54 -10.91
CA SER A 29 -10.30 4.70 -9.79
C SER A 29 -9.77 4.10 -8.49
N TYR A 30 -9.16 2.91 -8.56
CA TYR A 30 -8.56 2.27 -7.40
C TYR A 30 -7.33 3.05 -6.90
N SER A 31 -6.45 3.45 -7.81
CA SER A 31 -5.26 4.25 -7.49
C SER A 31 -5.64 5.59 -6.87
N ALA A 32 -6.65 6.28 -7.44
CA ALA A 32 -7.17 7.52 -6.88
C ALA A 32 -7.73 7.34 -5.46
N ALA A 33 -8.54 6.29 -5.24
CA ALA A 33 -9.10 5.99 -3.92
C ALA A 33 -8.01 5.69 -2.88
N LYS A 34 -6.99 4.90 -3.25
CA LYS A 34 -5.90 4.55 -2.34
C LYS A 34 -4.91 5.69 -2.12
N GLY A 35 -4.68 6.53 -3.14
CA GLY A 35 -3.95 7.79 -3.00
C GLY A 35 -4.67 8.79 -2.08
N ALA A 36 -5.99 8.89 -2.18
CA ALA A 36 -6.78 9.71 -1.28
C ALA A 36 -6.63 9.29 0.20
N LEU A 37 -6.52 7.99 0.49
CA LEU A 37 -6.32 7.49 1.86
C LEU A 37 -4.97 7.92 2.43
N THR A 38 -3.89 7.94 1.65
CA THR A 38 -2.59 8.41 2.12
C THR A 38 -2.60 9.92 2.39
N SER A 39 -3.23 10.70 1.52
CA SER A 39 -3.40 12.16 1.72
C SER A 39 -4.31 12.47 2.92
N LEU A 40 -5.41 11.74 3.06
CA LEU A 40 -6.32 11.85 4.20
C LEU A 40 -5.61 11.54 5.52
N THR A 41 -4.68 10.60 5.53
CA THR A 41 -3.94 10.19 6.72
C THR A 41 -3.20 11.36 7.35
N HIS A 42 -2.36 12.06 6.58
CA HIS A 42 -1.62 13.19 7.15
C HIS A 42 -2.52 14.39 7.48
N ALA A 43 -3.59 14.62 6.72
CA ALA A 43 -4.54 15.67 7.01
C ALA A 43 -5.29 15.41 8.33
N LEU A 44 -5.76 14.18 8.54
CA LEU A 44 -6.40 13.78 9.80
C LEU A 44 -5.41 13.79 10.98
N ALA A 45 -4.15 13.39 10.77
CA ALA A 45 -3.12 13.43 11.80
C ALA A 45 -2.95 14.86 12.34
N MET A 46 -2.94 15.88 11.47
CA MET A 46 -2.86 17.28 11.88
C MET A 46 -4.13 17.72 12.60
N SER A 47 -5.29 17.38 12.06
CA SER A 47 -6.59 17.79 12.65
C SER A 47 -6.87 17.14 14.01
N LEU A 48 -6.37 15.94 14.26
CA LEU A 48 -6.64 15.16 15.46
C LEU A 48 -5.52 15.21 16.50
N SER A 49 -4.34 15.73 16.14
CA SER A 49 -3.21 15.86 17.08
C SER A 49 -3.53 16.66 18.35
N PRO A 50 -4.35 17.76 18.34
CA PRO A 50 -4.73 18.45 19.55
C PRO A 50 -5.52 17.58 20.55
N PHE A 51 -6.16 16.51 20.06
CA PHE A 51 -6.89 15.54 20.88
C PHE A 51 -6.03 14.37 21.35
N GLY A 52 -4.74 14.35 20.98
CA GLY A 52 -3.82 13.27 21.30
C GLY A 52 -4.08 11.98 20.50
N VAL A 53 -4.70 12.09 19.33
CA VAL A 53 -4.98 10.96 18.43
C VAL A 53 -3.92 10.95 17.33
N ARG A 54 -3.36 9.79 17.05
CA ARG A 54 -2.43 9.56 15.93
C ARG A 54 -3.15 8.92 14.75
N VAL A 55 -2.74 9.29 13.56
CA VAL A 55 -3.30 8.71 12.32
C VAL A 55 -2.16 8.32 11.41
N ASN A 56 -2.10 7.05 11.05
CA ASN A 56 -1.13 6.50 10.13
C ASN A 56 -1.83 5.67 9.04
N SER A 57 -1.11 5.30 8.01
CA SER A 57 -1.60 4.37 7.01
C SER A 57 -0.62 3.22 6.79
N ILE A 58 -1.14 2.11 6.31
CA ILE A 58 -0.36 1.00 5.77
C ILE A 58 -0.70 0.90 4.29
N SER A 59 0.33 0.78 3.46
CA SER A 59 0.23 0.47 2.03
C SER A 59 0.71 -0.95 1.79
N PRO A 60 -0.19 -1.95 1.81
CA PRO A 60 0.16 -3.31 1.46
C PRO A 60 0.53 -3.43 -0.02
N GLY A 61 1.47 -4.33 -0.33
CA GLY A 61 1.63 -4.90 -1.66
C GLY A 61 0.60 -5.99 -1.94
N TRP A 62 1.02 -7.07 -2.57
CA TRP A 62 0.15 -8.22 -2.75
C TRP A 62 0.13 -9.08 -1.48
N ILE A 63 -1.04 -9.19 -0.91
CA ILE A 63 -1.34 -10.01 0.27
C ILE A 63 -2.31 -11.11 -0.14
N ASP A 64 -1.90 -12.36 0.03
CA ASP A 64 -2.79 -13.50 -0.17
C ASP A 64 -3.74 -13.63 1.02
N THR A 65 -5.02 -13.50 0.74
CA THR A 65 -6.12 -13.70 1.68
C THR A 65 -6.80 -15.06 1.54
N GLY A 66 -6.17 -15.99 0.78
CA GLY A 66 -6.68 -17.35 0.57
C GLY A 66 -7.64 -17.48 -0.63
N GLY A 67 -7.78 -16.44 -1.47
CA GLY A 67 -8.69 -16.45 -2.61
C GLY A 67 -8.04 -16.73 -3.98
N PHE A 68 -6.71 -16.86 -4.04
CA PHE A 68 -5.98 -16.94 -5.31
C PHE A 68 -5.59 -18.37 -5.73
N GLY A 69 -6.00 -19.39 -4.97
CA GLY A 69 -5.63 -20.78 -5.24
C GLY A 69 -4.17 -21.07 -4.89
N VAL A 70 -3.52 -21.92 -5.70
CA VAL A 70 -2.10 -22.25 -5.51
C VAL A 70 -1.25 -21.15 -6.15
N LEU A 71 -0.44 -20.48 -5.34
CA LEU A 71 0.51 -19.48 -5.80
C LEU A 71 1.64 -20.13 -6.57
N SER A 72 2.05 -19.52 -7.67
CA SER A 72 3.18 -19.95 -8.48
C SER A 72 4.51 -19.44 -7.92
N PRO A 73 5.66 -20.02 -8.34
CA PRO A 73 6.96 -19.44 -8.01
C PRO A 73 7.13 -18.00 -8.50
N GLU A 74 6.56 -17.66 -9.67
CA GLU A 74 6.60 -16.32 -10.24
C GLU A 74 5.88 -15.31 -9.35
N ASP A 75 4.80 -15.72 -8.69
CA ASP A 75 4.07 -14.88 -7.73
C ASP A 75 4.97 -14.51 -6.53
N ALA A 76 5.78 -15.44 -6.07
CA ALA A 76 6.75 -15.20 -5.01
C ALA A 76 7.89 -14.28 -5.47
N PHE A 77 8.42 -14.50 -6.67
CA PHE A 77 9.55 -13.74 -7.22
C PHE A 77 9.25 -12.27 -7.56
N GLN A 78 7.98 -11.89 -7.61
CA GLN A 78 7.59 -10.47 -7.70
C GLN A 78 8.04 -9.67 -6.47
N HIS A 79 8.37 -10.36 -5.38
CA HIS A 79 8.73 -9.73 -4.12
C HIS A 79 10.18 -10.07 -3.77
N PRO A 80 11.08 -9.08 -3.60
CA PRO A 80 12.44 -9.32 -3.15
C PRO A 80 12.55 -10.14 -1.86
N SER A 81 11.50 -10.14 -1.03
CA SER A 81 11.41 -10.99 0.16
C SER A 81 11.18 -12.49 -0.15
N GLY A 82 11.02 -12.86 -1.43
CA GLY A 82 10.89 -14.25 -1.89
C GLY A 82 9.53 -14.91 -1.59
N ARG A 83 8.51 -14.15 -1.26
CA ARG A 83 7.15 -14.66 -1.01
C ARG A 83 6.08 -13.59 -1.20
N VAL A 84 4.87 -14.01 -1.47
CA VAL A 84 3.67 -13.18 -1.35
C VAL A 84 3.43 -12.86 0.13
N GLY A 85 2.88 -11.69 0.43
CA GLY A 85 2.54 -11.29 1.78
C GLY A 85 1.33 -12.08 2.33
N SER A 86 1.18 -12.08 3.64
CA SER A 86 0.06 -12.68 4.35
C SER A 86 -0.67 -11.64 5.21
N PRO A 87 -1.91 -11.90 5.65
CA PRO A 87 -2.60 -11.01 6.58
C PRO A 87 -1.81 -10.73 7.85
N GLU A 88 -1.02 -11.69 8.35
CA GLU A 88 -0.18 -11.55 9.54
C GLU A 88 0.89 -10.48 9.37
N ASP A 89 1.40 -10.25 8.16
CA ASP A 89 2.37 -9.19 7.89
C ASP A 89 1.74 -7.81 8.14
N ILE A 90 0.47 -7.66 7.76
CA ILE A 90 -0.28 -6.42 7.99
C ILE A 90 -0.67 -6.27 9.46
N VAL A 91 -1.09 -7.35 10.11
CA VAL A 91 -1.43 -7.34 11.55
C VAL A 91 -0.24 -6.87 12.39
N LYS A 92 0.97 -7.37 12.12
CA LYS A 92 2.20 -6.92 12.82
C LYS A 92 2.44 -5.42 12.63
N ALA A 93 2.24 -4.90 11.43
CA ALA A 93 2.38 -3.49 11.13
C ALA A 93 1.32 -2.63 11.86
N VAL A 94 0.07 -3.11 11.96
CA VAL A 94 -0.98 -2.45 12.75
C VAL A 94 -0.57 -2.36 14.22
N PHE A 95 -0.13 -3.47 14.82
CA PHE A 95 0.33 -3.46 16.21
C PHE A 95 1.52 -2.54 16.44
N PHE A 96 2.48 -2.52 15.51
CA PHE A 96 3.60 -1.57 15.56
C PHE A 96 3.11 -0.12 15.59
N LEU A 97 2.22 0.27 14.66
CA LEU A 97 1.68 1.64 14.58
C LEU A 97 0.83 2.00 15.80
N CYS A 98 0.06 1.06 16.31
CA CYS A 98 -0.73 1.27 17.52
C CYS A 98 0.15 1.46 18.77
N GLY A 99 1.24 0.71 18.89
CA GLY A 99 2.15 0.77 20.05
C GLY A 99 3.17 1.90 19.99
N SER A 100 3.44 2.47 18.80
CA SER A 100 4.51 3.45 18.60
C SER A 100 3.99 4.88 18.76
N SER A 101 4.12 5.44 19.95
CA SER A 101 3.55 6.75 20.30
C SER A 101 4.17 7.94 19.54
N PHE A 102 5.35 7.77 18.95
CA PHE A 102 6.06 8.82 18.20
C PHE A 102 5.92 8.67 16.67
N VAL A 103 5.13 7.71 16.20
CA VAL A 103 4.81 7.54 14.78
C VAL A 103 3.44 8.14 14.49
N ASN A 104 3.39 9.21 13.69
CA ASN A 104 2.16 9.91 13.32
C ASN A 104 2.27 10.48 11.91
N ALA A 105 1.18 10.51 11.16
CA ALA A 105 1.10 10.96 9.78
C ALA A 105 1.95 10.14 8.78
N GLU A 106 2.35 8.92 9.14
CA GLU A 106 3.23 8.07 8.33
C GLU A 106 2.42 7.11 7.45
N ASN A 107 2.97 6.79 6.29
CA ASN A 107 2.47 5.73 5.42
C ASN A 107 3.49 4.59 5.35
N LEU A 108 3.23 3.51 6.08
CA LEU A 108 4.12 2.36 6.16
C LEU A 108 3.85 1.39 5.00
N VAL A 109 4.83 1.23 4.11
CA VAL A 109 4.74 0.29 2.99
C VAL A 109 5.15 -1.11 3.45
N ILE A 110 4.26 -2.10 3.22
CA ILE A 110 4.46 -3.52 3.55
C ILE A 110 4.21 -4.34 2.29
N ASP A 111 5.24 -4.51 1.48
CA ASP A 111 5.11 -5.07 0.14
C ASP A 111 6.23 -6.05 -0.25
N GLY A 112 7.03 -6.50 0.70
CA GLY A 112 8.17 -7.38 0.43
C GLY A 112 9.27 -6.76 -0.42
N GLY A 113 9.29 -5.43 -0.55
CA GLY A 113 10.26 -4.68 -1.35
C GLY A 113 9.85 -4.47 -2.82
N MET A 114 8.69 -4.96 -3.24
CA MET A 114 8.24 -4.91 -4.64
C MET A 114 8.27 -3.48 -5.22
N SER A 115 7.77 -2.48 -4.50
CA SER A 115 7.73 -1.10 -4.98
C SER A 115 9.10 -0.39 -4.98
N ARG A 116 10.16 -1.04 -4.50
CA ARG A 116 11.53 -0.52 -4.46
C ARG A 116 12.47 -1.21 -5.43
N MET A 117 12.03 -2.30 -6.04
CA MET A 117 12.82 -3.02 -7.02
C MET A 117 12.90 -2.22 -8.32
N MET A 118 14.13 -1.97 -8.78
CA MET A 118 14.38 -1.41 -10.11
C MET A 118 14.57 -2.57 -11.09
N VAL A 119 13.82 -2.55 -12.18
CA VAL A 119 13.86 -3.58 -13.20
C VAL A 119 14.30 -2.94 -14.52
N TYR A 120 15.34 -3.49 -15.14
CA TYR A 120 15.77 -3.11 -16.48
C TYR A 120 15.21 -4.08 -17.52
N HIS A 121 15.19 -3.65 -18.78
CA HIS A 121 14.80 -4.52 -19.90
C HIS A 121 15.65 -5.80 -19.89
N GLY A 122 14.97 -6.95 -19.86
CA GLY A 122 15.61 -8.27 -19.81
C GLY A 122 15.90 -8.80 -18.40
N ASP A 123 15.77 -7.99 -17.34
CA ASP A 123 15.93 -8.44 -15.97
C ASP A 123 14.68 -9.22 -15.51
N GLU A 124 14.87 -10.25 -14.70
CA GLU A 124 13.79 -11.02 -14.06
C GLU A 124 12.71 -11.50 -15.07
N GLY A 125 13.08 -11.72 -16.31
CA GLY A 125 12.16 -12.12 -17.39
C GLY A 125 11.29 -10.99 -17.93
N TRP A 126 11.51 -9.74 -17.51
CA TRP A 126 10.79 -8.61 -18.06
C TRP A 126 11.15 -8.35 -19.51
N SER A 127 10.15 -8.16 -20.36
CA SER A 127 10.34 -7.78 -21.76
C SER A 127 9.34 -6.69 -22.15
N PHE A 128 9.80 -5.75 -22.96
CA PHE A 128 8.96 -4.69 -23.49
C PHE A 128 8.29 -5.15 -24.78
N HIS A 129 6.97 -5.22 -24.76
CA HIS A 129 6.15 -5.50 -25.94
C HIS A 129 5.32 -4.23 -26.25
N PRO A 130 5.85 -3.30 -27.06
CA PRO A 130 5.08 -2.15 -27.47
C PRO A 130 3.87 -2.62 -28.29
N GLU A 131 2.68 -2.27 -27.86
CA GLU A 131 1.51 -2.36 -28.75
C GLU A 131 1.80 -1.44 -29.93
N GLN A 132 1.73 -1.96 -31.14
CA GLN A 132 1.76 -1.09 -32.30
C GLN A 132 0.53 -0.20 -32.20
N PRO A 133 0.66 1.14 -32.23
CA PRO A 133 -0.51 1.97 -32.28
C PRO A 133 -1.31 1.51 -33.50
N ASP A 134 -2.58 1.14 -33.26
CA ASP A 134 -3.51 0.85 -34.33
C ASP A 134 -3.39 2.03 -35.33
N SER A 135 -3.13 1.69 -36.58
CA SER A 135 -2.96 2.68 -37.63
C SER A 135 -4.10 3.69 -37.53
N VAL A 136 -3.76 4.92 -37.17
CA VAL A 136 -4.72 6.02 -37.16
C VAL A 136 -5.36 6.05 -38.55
N PRO A 137 -6.68 5.89 -38.68
CA PRO A 137 -7.33 6.00 -39.98
C PRO A 137 -7.03 7.40 -40.53
N SER A 138 -6.48 7.41 -41.73
CA SER A 138 -6.17 8.64 -42.51
C SER A 138 -7.42 9.45 -42.81
#